data_165f7a5c5e176ad5a22fe23d9dfd2acd
#
_entry.id   165f7a5c5e176ad5a22fe23d9dfd2acd
#
_cell.length_a   1.000
_cell.length_b   1.000
_cell.length_c   1.000
_cell.angle_alpha   90.00
_cell.angle_beta   90.00
_cell.angle_gamma   90.00
#
_symmetry.space_group_name_H-M   'P 1'
#
loop_
_entity.id
_entity.type
_entity.pdbx_description
1 polymer ?
#
loop_
_entity_poly.entity_id
_entity_poly.type
_entity_poly.pdbx_seq_one_letter_code
_entity_poly.pdbx_strand_id
1 'polypeptide(L)'
;MLNTILPFIVLILVVVFIHEYGHYYFAKKYGVGVTDFSIGFGKEIFGWNDKSGTRWKICWIPLGGYVKFFGDRNVFSQSDQEEVLKKYNIEEQKKLFILKPLYQRSLIVAAGPLANFVLAIVIFFFIYTFVGKDFTPAVINEVKKDSPAYVAGLKKNDVIISIDNQKVKSLLEVSKYIALSTAEYINFNISRSNQEMLFKIKPEMVLSEDNLGNKINKRMIGIQIGAYNIKLIM
;
A
#
# COMPACT_ATOMS: atom_id res chain seq x y z
N MET A 1 -8.68 17.98 -9.19
CA MET A 1 -8.88 16.72 -9.92
C MET A 1 -7.62 16.25 -10.67
N LEU A 2 -7.01 17.06 -11.55
CA LEU A 2 -5.81 16.63 -12.30
C LEU A 2 -4.64 16.23 -11.40
N ASN A 3 -4.42 16.94 -10.29
CA ASN A 3 -3.36 16.68 -9.30
C ASN A 3 -3.52 15.34 -8.55
N THR A 4 -4.68 14.70 -8.64
CA THR A 4 -4.93 13.38 -8.04
C THR A 4 -4.92 12.28 -9.08
N ILE A 5 -5.48 12.55 -10.26
CA ILE A 5 -5.62 11.58 -11.35
C ILE A 5 -4.24 11.22 -11.93
N LEU A 6 -3.38 12.20 -12.19
CA LEU A 6 -2.07 11.97 -12.81
C LEU A 6 -1.15 11.09 -11.95
N PRO A 7 -0.94 11.37 -10.64
CA PRO A 7 -0.16 10.50 -9.77
C PRO A 7 -0.74 9.08 -9.66
N PHE A 8 -2.07 8.95 -9.65
CA PHE A 8 -2.75 7.66 -9.60
C PHE A 8 -2.48 6.82 -10.86
N ILE A 9 -2.55 7.42 -12.05
CA ILE A 9 -2.22 6.74 -13.31
C ILE A 9 -0.76 6.29 -13.32
N VAL A 10 0.16 7.17 -12.91
CA VAL A 10 1.59 6.84 -12.84
C VAL A 10 1.84 5.67 -11.88
N LEU A 11 1.19 5.68 -10.71
CA LEU A 11 1.30 4.59 -9.74
C LEU A 11 0.82 3.26 -10.33
N ILE A 12 -0.35 3.25 -10.97
CA ILE A 12 -0.89 2.04 -11.61
C ILE A 12 0.08 1.53 -12.69
N LEU A 13 0.59 2.41 -13.55
CA LEU A 13 1.53 2.01 -14.60
C LEU A 13 2.80 1.35 -14.03
N VAL A 14 3.36 1.88 -12.95
CA VAL A 14 4.53 1.30 -12.27
C VAL A 14 4.19 -0.08 -11.69
N VAL A 15 3.09 -0.20 -10.97
CA VAL A 15 2.65 -1.46 -10.33
C VAL A 15 2.37 -2.53 -11.39
N VAL A 16 1.68 -2.17 -12.46
CA VAL A 16 1.38 -3.07 -13.59
C VAL A 16 2.66 -3.49 -14.29
N PHE A 17 3.56 -2.53 -14.59
CA PHE A 17 4.83 -2.86 -15.24
C PHE A 17 5.63 -3.88 -14.44
N ILE A 18 5.77 -3.68 -13.12
CA ILE A 18 6.53 -4.59 -12.23
C ILE A 18 5.85 -5.96 -12.17
N HIS A 19 4.52 -6.00 -12.12
CA HIS A 19 3.74 -7.23 -12.14
C HIS A 19 4.00 -8.05 -13.40
N GLU A 20 3.80 -7.44 -14.57
CA GLU A 20 4.00 -8.09 -15.85
C GLU A 20 5.48 -8.47 -16.06
N TYR A 21 6.41 -7.63 -15.59
CA TYR A 21 7.83 -7.92 -15.65
C TYR A 21 8.21 -9.15 -14.82
N GLY A 22 7.53 -9.39 -13.69
CA GLY A 22 7.68 -10.61 -12.91
C GLY A 22 7.38 -11.86 -13.74
N HIS A 23 6.23 -11.89 -14.42
CA HIS A 23 5.85 -12.99 -15.34
C HIS A 23 6.86 -13.14 -16.47
N TYR A 24 7.22 -12.04 -17.13
CA TYR A 24 8.18 -12.02 -18.23
C TYR A 24 9.55 -12.58 -17.80
N TYR A 25 10.09 -12.11 -16.67
CA TYR A 25 11.41 -12.51 -16.18
C TYR A 25 11.49 -14.02 -15.93
N PHE A 26 10.52 -14.59 -15.21
CA PHE A 26 10.50 -16.01 -14.92
C PHE A 26 10.18 -16.87 -16.17
N ALA A 27 9.34 -16.39 -17.07
CA ALA A 27 9.09 -17.04 -18.35
C ALA A 27 10.40 -17.17 -19.15
N LYS A 28 11.13 -16.09 -19.29
CA LYS A 28 12.45 -16.10 -20.00
C LYS A 28 13.47 -16.98 -19.28
N LYS A 29 13.54 -16.92 -17.95
CA LYS A 29 14.44 -17.75 -17.15
C LYS A 29 14.22 -19.24 -17.37
N TYR A 30 12.97 -19.68 -17.54
CA TYR A 30 12.62 -21.07 -17.80
C TYR A 30 12.52 -21.41 -19.28
N GLY A 31 12.96 -20.53 -20.17
CA GLY A 31 12.94 -20.74 -21.62
C GLY A 31 11.54 -20.82 -22.21
N VAL A 32 10.58 -20.14 -21.61
CA VAL A 32 9.26 -19.92 -22.22
C VAL A 32 9.37 -18.78 -23.22
N GLY A 33 8.85 -18.97 -24.44
CA GLY A 33 8.77 -17.93 -25.44
C GLY A 33 7.78 -16.86 -25.02
N VAL A 34 8.14 -15.59 -25.14
CA VAL A 34 7.23 -14.46 -24.92
C VAL A 34 7.10 -13.71 -26.24
N THR A 35 5.88 -13.60 -26.76
CA THR A 35 5.60 -12.88 -28.03
C THR A 35 5.35 -11.41 -27.77
N ASP A 36 4.58 -11.09 -26.73
CA ASP A 36 4.21 -9.73 -26.43
C ASP A 36 4.34 -9.41 -24.94
N PHE A 37 4.84 -8.22 -24.65
CA PHE A 37 4.85 -7.58 -23.35
C PHE A 37 4.14 -6.23 -23.48
N SER A 38 2.99 -6.06 -22.85
CA SER A 38 2.18 -4.86 -23.02
C SER A 38 1.90 -4.17 -21.70
N ILE A 39 2.07 -2.85 -21.69
CA ILE A 39 1.55 -1.95 -20.66
C ILE A 39 0.30 -1.29 -21.24
N GLY A 40 -0.84 -1.55 -20.59
CA GLY A 40 -2.14 -1.12 -21.08
C GLY A 40 -2.78 -2.10 -22.07
N PHE A 41 -4.01 -1.77 -22.42
CA PHE A 41 -4.82 -2.52 -23.38
C PHE A 41 -5.20 -1.67 -24.60
N GLY A 42 -5.73 -2.32 -25.65
CA GLY A 42 -6.24 -1.67 -26.84
C GLY A 42 -5.16 -1.42 -27.90
N LYS A 43 -5.32 -0.32 -28.66
CA LYS A 43 -4.42 0.00 -29.78
C LYS A 43 -3.03 0.39 -29.27
N GLU A 44 -1.99 -0.16 -29.90
CA GLU A 44 -0.59 0.20 -29.63
C GLU A 44 -0.35 1.66 -30.02
N ILE A 45 0.24 2.44 -29.08
CA ILE A 45 0.71 3.81 -29.32
C ILE A 45 2.18 3.76 -29.76
N PHE A 46 2.97 2.99 -29.03
CA PHE A 46 4.39 2.86 -29.23
C PHE A 46 4.86 1.44 -28.90
N GLY A 47 5.83 0.92 -29.64
CA GLY A 47 6.40 -0.38 -29.35
C GLY A 47 7.67 -0.67 -30.13
N TRP A 48 8.44 -1.62 -29.60
CA TRP A 48 9.69 -2.10 -30.22
C TRP A 48 9.85 -3.61 -29.99
N ASN A 49 10.69 -4.24 -30.78
CA ASN A 49 11.06 -5.63 -30.57
C ASN A 49 12.40 -5.70 -29.84
N ASP A 50 12.47 -6.55 -28.81
CA ASP A 50 13.74 -6.85 -28.16
C ASP A 50 14.57 -7.87 -28.95
N LYS A 51 15.81 -8.10 -28.53
CA LYS A 51 16.72 -9.08 -29.15
C LYS A 51 16.22 -10.52 -29.05
N SER A 52 15.29 -10.82 -28.20
CA SER A 52 14.71 -12.15 -27.98
C SER A 52 13.41 -12.37 -28.77
N GLY A 53 13.02 -11.41 -29.59
CA GLY A 53 11.81 -11.45 -30.42
C GLY A 53 10.52 -11.07 -29.71
N THR A 54 10.58 -10.58 -28.47
CA THR A 54 9.40 -10.09 -27.75
C THR A 54 9.02 -8.69 -28.22
N ARG A 55 7.75 -8.48 -28.58
CA ARG A 55 7.18 -7.16 -28.91
C ARG A 55 6.80 -6.45 -27.60
N TRP A 56 7.53 -5.40 -27.24
CA TRP A 56 7.19 -4.50 -26.14
C TRP A 56 6.25 -3.42 -26.64
N LYS A 57 5.14 -3.20 -25.92
CA LYS A 57 4.06 -2.29 -26.33
C LYS A 57 3.59 -1.40 -25.20
N ILE A 58 3.26 -0.16 -25.55
CA ILE A 58 2.49 0.77 -24.72
C ILE A 58 1.17 1.03 -25.46
N CYS A 59 0.06 0.76 -24.77
CA CYS A 59 -1.28 0.84 -25.35
C CYS A 59 -2.09 2.00 -24.78
N TRP A 60 -3.19 2.34 -25.47
CA TRP A 60 -4.01 3.53 -25.17
C TRP A 60 -4.68 3.51 -23.80
N ILE A 61 -5.10 2.36 -23.29
CA ILE A 61 -5.84 2.24 -22.03
C ILE A 61 -4.84 1.84 -20.93
N PRO A 62 -4.41 2.77 -20.06
CA PRO A 62 -3.36 2.53 -19.09
C PRO A 62 -3.84 1.78 -17.82
N LEU A 63 -4.85 0.94 -17.97
CA LEU A 63 -5.47 0.17 -16.87
C LEU A 63 -5.14 -1.31 -17.02
N GLY A 64 -3.91 -1.69 -16.60
CA GLY A 64 -3.44 -3.07 -16.67
C GLY A 64 -2.34 -3.30 -17.70
N GLY A 65 -2.04 -4.57 -17.93
CA GLY A 65 -1.03 -5.03 -18.90
C GLY A 65 -1.21 -6.51 -19.18
N TYR A 66 -0.30 -7.08 -19.95
CA TYR A 66 -0.25 -8.51 -20.17
C TYR A 66 1.08 -8.99 -20.74
N VAL A 67 1.41 -10.23 -20.41
CA VAL A 67 2.47 -10.99 -21.07
C VAL A 67 1.82 -12.12 -21.88
N LYS A 68 2.06 -12.15 -23.18
CA LYS A 68 1.57 -13.21 -24.07
C LYS A 68 2.68 -14.22 -24.31
N PHE A 69 2.41 -15.47 -23.97
CA PHE A 69 3.36 -16.55 -24.22
C PHE A 69 3.26 -17.07 -25.64
N PHE A 70 4.36 -17.63 -26.11
CA PHE A 70 4.40 -18.30 -27.40
C PHE A 70 3.46 -19.51 -27.39
N GLY A 71 2.62 -19.60 -28.41
CA GLY A 71 1.63 -20.66 -28.57
C GLY A 71 0.25 -20.36 -27.98
N ASP A 72 0.08 -19.27 -27.22
CA ASP A 72 -1.25 -18.89 -26.75
C ASP A 72 -2.09 -18.32 -27.91
N ARG A 73 -3.35 -18.77 -28.03
CA ARG A 73 -4.27 -18.29 -29.08
C ARG A 73 -4.58 -16.82 -28.93
N ASN A 74 -4.84 -16.40 -27.71
CA ASN A 74 -5.03 -14.99 -27.34
C ASN A 74 -4.51 -14.74 -25.92
N VAL A 75 -4.59 -13.48 -25.47
CA VAL A 75 -4.06 -13.04 -24.15
C VAL A 75 -4.72 -13.77 -22.98
N PHE A 76 -5.93 -14.27 -23.12
CA PHE A 76 -6.77 -14.81 -22.05
C PHE A 76 -7.05 -16.31 -22.15
N SER A 77 -6.63 -16.97 -23.22
CA SER A 77 -6.88 -18.41 -23.42
C SER A 77 -5.60 -19.20 -23.63
N GLN A 78 -5.48 -20.29 -22.89
CA GLN A 78 -4.45 -21.31 -23.12
C GLN A 78 -4.89 -22.22 -24.25
N SER A 79 -3.94 -22.67 -25.09
CA SER A 79 -4.18 -23.69 -26.10
C SER A 79 -4.29 -25.07 -25.47
N ASP A 80 -5.10 -25.95 -26.06
CA ASP A 80 -5.16 -27.34 -25.62
C ASP A 80 -3.84 -28.07 -25.90
N GLN A 81 -3.41 -28.92 -24.96
CA GLN A 81 -2.11 -29.59 -25.00
C GLN A 81 -1.97 -30.49 -26.22
N GLU A 82 -3.03 -31.21 -26.58
CA GLU A 82 -3.01 -32.08 -27.76
C GLU A 82 -2.90 -31.32 -29.09
N GLU A 83 -3.58 -30.18 -29.21
CA GLU A 83 -3.51 -29.32 -30.41
C GLU A 83 -2.12 -28.75 -30.58
N VAL A 84 -1.49 -28.35 -29.47
CA VAL A 84 -0.15 -27.78 -29.43
C VAL A 84 0.91 -28.81 -29.89
N LEU A 85 0.80 -30.06 -29.40
CA LEU A 85 1.73 -31.14 -29.81
C LEU A 85 1.66 -31.45 -31.31
N LYS A 86 0.50 -31.27 -31.92
CA LYS A 86 0.32 -31.50 -33.38
C LYS A 86 0.83 -30.34 -34.24
N LYS A 87 0.84 -29.13 -33.68
CA LYS A 87 1.10 -27.89 -34.41
C LYS A 87 2.57 -27.47 -34.42
N TYR A 88 3.30 -27.73 -33.33
CA TYR A 88 4.67 -27.21 -33.12
C TYR A 88 5.71 -28.32 -33.19
N ASN A 89 6.89 -28.02 -33.77
CA ASN A 89 8.01 -28.93 -33.79
C ASN A 89 8.67 -29.07 -32.41
N ILE A 90 9.56 -30.04 -32.21
CA ILE A 90 10.17 -30.36 -30.90
C ILE A 90 10.91 -29.16 -30.28
N GLU A 91 11.58 -28.35 -31.09
CA GLU A 91 12.31 -27.17 -30.59
C GLU A 91 11.35 -26.04 -30.17
N GLU A 92 10.25 -25.88 -30.87
CA GLU A 92 9.18 -24.93 -30.52
C GLU A 92 8.43 -25.36 -29.27
N GLN A 93 8.17 -26.66 -29.14
CA GLN A 93 7.51 -27.23 -27.95
C GLN A 93 8.27 -26.91 -26.67
N LYS A 94 9.59 -26.87 -26.68
CA LYS A 94 10.42 -26.47 -25.53
C LYS A 94 10.14 -25.04 -25.05
N LYS A 95 9.61 -24.17 -25.91
CA LYS A 95 9.28 -22.76 -25.58
C LYS A 95 7.85 -22.56 -25.09
N LEU A 96 7.02 -23.58 -25.12
CA LEU A 96 5.61 -23.49 -24.76
C LEU A 96 5.39 -23.54 -23.25
N PHE A 97 4.64 -22.58 -22.71
CA PHE A 97 4.31 -22.49 -21.30
C PHE A 97 3.58 -23.76 -20.81
N ILE A 98 2.60 -24.24 -21.59
CA ILE A 98 1.74 -25.35 -21.20
C ILE A 98 2.50 -26.69 -21.06
N LEU A 99 3.63 -26.86 -21.76
CA LEU A 99 4.46 -28.06 -21.71
C LEU A 99 5.55 -28.00 -20.63
N LYS A 100 5.69 -26.88 -19.91
CA LYS A 100 6.64 -26.78 -18.80
C LYS A 100 6.18 -27.57 -17.58
N PRO A 101 7.12 -28.07 -16.76
CA PRO A 101 6.80 -28.71 -15.48
C PRO A 101 5.94 -27.81 -14.60
N LEU A 102 5.06 -28.43 -13.79
CA LEU A 102 4.09 -27.71 -12.96
C LEU A 102 4.74 -26.62 -12.08
N TYR A 103 5.87 -26.94 -11.45
CA TYR A 103 6.57 -25.97 -10.59
C TYR A 103 7.02 -24.71 -11.35
N GLN A 104 7.48 -24.84 -12.61
CA GLN A 104 7.88 -23.70 -13.43
C GLN A 104 6.66 -22.85 -13.81
N ARG A 105 5.57 -23.50 -14.21
CA ARG A 105 4.32 -22.80 -14.51
C ARG A 105 3.79 -22.05 -13.29
N SER A 106 3.77 -22.70 -12.12
CA SER A 106 3.33 -22.08 -10.86
C SER A 106 4.21 -20.89 -10.48
N LEU A 107 5.54 -20.99 -10.64
CA LEU A 107 6.45 -19.87 -10.37
C LEU A 107 6.27 -18.72 -11.35
N ILE A 108 6.06 -18.99 -12.64
CA ILE A 108 5.77 -17.96 -13.63
C ILE A 108 4.48 -17.22 -13.27
N VAL A 109 3.40 -17.95 -12.91
CA VAL A 109 2.12 -17.33 -12.54
C VAL A 109 2.23 -16.56 -11.23
N ALA A 110 2.94 -17.08 -10.23
CA ALA A 110 3.12 -16.40 -8.95
C ALA A 110 4.07 -15.19 -9.03
N ALA A 111 4.93 -15.13 -10.06
CA ALA A 111 5.98 -14.12 -10.17
C ALA A 111 5.45 -12.68 -10.26
N GLY A 112 4.31 -12.46 -10.90
CA GLY A 112 3.67 -11.15 -10.97
C GLY A 112 3.32 -10.60 -9.58
N PRO A 113 2.45 -11.26 -8.82
CA PRO A 113 2.13 -10.85 -7.45
C PRO A 113 3.37 -10.74 -6.54
N LEU A 114 4.32 -11.69 -6.64
CA LEU A 114 5.56 -11.65 -5.85
C LEU A 114 6.42 -10.44 -6.19
N ALA A 115 6.51 -10.06 -7.46
CA ALA A 115 7.24 -8.85 -7.88
C ALA A 115 6.64 -7.58 -7.25
N ASN A 116 5.32 -7.46 -7.18
CA ASN A 116 4.64 -6.36 -6.49
C ASN A 116 4.90 -6.38 -4.98
N PHE A 117 4.98 -7.56 -4.36
CA PHE A 117 5.36 -7.69 -2.96
C PHE A 117 6.78 -7.18 -2.70
N VAL A 118 7.74 -7.56 -3.56
CA VAL A 118 9.11 -7.05 -3.50
C VAL A 118 9.14 -5.54 -3.71
N LEU A 119 8.39 -5.01 -4.68
CA LEU A 119 8.26 -3.56 -4.90
C LEU A 119 7.77 -2.85 -3.64
N ALA A 120 6.74 -3.37 -2.98
CA ALA A 120 6.21 -2.79 -1.74
C ALA A 120 7.28 -2.76 -0.64
N ILE A 121 8.02 -3.86 -0.44
CA ILE A 121 9.12 -3.93 0.54
C ILE A 121 10.18 -2.87 0.23
N VAL A 122 10.58 -2.75 -1.03
CA VAL A 122 11.59 -1.77 -1.48
C VAL A 122 11.10 -0.34 -1.23
N ILE A 123 9.85 -0.02 -1.57
CA ILE A 123 9.27 1.31 -1.32
C ILE A 123 9.25 1.61 0.18
N PHE A 124 8.77 0.70 1.02
CA PHE A 124 8.76 0.89 2.47
C PHE A 124 10.16 1.04 3.05
N PHE A 125 11.13 0.24 2.56
CA PHE A 125 12.53 0.38 2.96
C PHE A 125 13.04 1.80 2.68
N PHE A 126 12.81 2.33 1.49
CA PHE A 126 13.20 3.69 1.14
C PHE A 126 12.48 4.75 1.98
N ILE A 127 11.17 4.61 2.16
CA ILE A 127 10.39 5.54 3.00
C ILE A 127 10.97 5.57 4.42
N TYR A 128 11.16 4.41 5.05
CA TYR A 128 11.67 4.35 6.42
C TYR A 128 13.13 4.78 6.56
N THR A 129 13.93 4.62 5.51
CA THR A 129 15.35 5.03 5.52
C THR A 129 15.51 6.54 5.32
N PHE A 130 14.77 7.14 4.38
CA PHE A 130 14.98 8.53 4.00
C PHE A 130 13.97 9.51 4.60
N VAL A 131 12.72 9.10 4.79
CA VAL A 131 11.67 9.94 5.41
C VAL A 131 11.60 9.69 6.91
N GLY A 132 11.90 8.47 7.34
CA GLY A 132 11.79 8.07 8.72
C GLY A 132 10.36 7.76 9.16
N LYS A 133 10.20 7.44 10.44
CA LYS A 133 8.89 7.29 11.09
C LYS A 133 8.61 8.58 11.86
N ASP A 134 7.43 9.16 11.66
CA ASP A 134 6.99 10.31 12.45
C ASP A 134 6.87 9.93 13.93
N PHE A 135 7.83 10.40 14.72
CA PHE A 135 7.83 10.34 16.17
C PHE A 135 7.43 11.71 16.76
N THR A 136 6.53 12.42 16.09
CA THR A 136 6.05 13.70 16.61
C THR A 136 5.38 13.48 17.96
N PRO A 137 5.90 14.08 19.04
CA PRO A 137 5.30 13.93 20.36
C PRO A 137 3.82 14.29 20.36
N ALA A 138 3.03 13.53 21.10
CA ALA A 138 1.60 13.76 21.20
C ALA A 138 1.32 14.94 22.14
N VAL A 139 1.38 16.15 21.62
CA VAL A 139 1.11 17.40 22.35
C VAL A 139 -0.34 17.80 22.20
N ILE A 140 -1.00 18.13 23.29
CA ILE A 140 -2.36 18.65 23.31
C ILE A 140 -2.35 20.12 22.88
N ASN A 141 -2.89 20.40 21.69
CA ASN A 141 -3.00 21.78 21.16
C ASN A 141 -4.22 22.51 21.70
N GLU A 142 -5.31 21.78 21.89
CA GLU A 142 -6.55 22.32 22.39
C GLU A 142 -7.35 21.25 23.15
N VAL A 143 -8.04 21.68 24.20
CA VAL A 143 -8.99 20.87 24.94
C VAL A 143 -10.36 21.52 24.80
N LYS A 144 -11.32 20.77 24.26
CA LYS A 144 -12.69 21.25 24.06
C LYS A 144 -13.34 21.45 25.43
N LYS A 145 -13.98 22.62 25.65
CA LYS A 145 -14.76 22.89 26.87
C LYS A 145 -15.84 21.81 27.06
N ASP A 146 -16.10 21.49 28.32
CA ASP A 146 -17.09 20.52 28.75
C ASP A 146 -16.89 19.09 28.24
N SER A 147 -15.69 18.81 27.71
CA SER A 147 -15.31 17.46 27.26
C SER A 147 -14.76 16.61 28.41
N PRO A 148 -14.72 15.26 28.27
CA PRO A 148 -14.12 14.38 29.25
C PRO A 148 -12.68 14.75 29.64
N ALA A 149 -11.89 15.18 28.67
CA ALA A 149 -10.51 15.64 28.89
C ALA A 149 -10.46 16.94 29.70
N TYR A 150 -11.39 17.88 29.42
CA TYR A 150 -11.50 19.14 30.16
C TYR A 150 -11.88 18.88 31.62
N VAL A 151 -12.89 18.07 31.85
CA VAL A 151 -13.38 17.70 33.21
C VAL A 151 -12.27 16.99 33.99
N ALA A 152 -11.48 16.13 33.34
CA ALA A 152 -10.34 15.45 33.94
C ALA A 152 -9.17 16.40 34.26
N GLY A 153 -9.13 17.62 33.70
CA GLY A 153 -8.09 18.61 33.95
C GLY A 153 -6.90 18.59 33.01
N LEU A 154 -7.03 17.97 31.83
CA LEU A 154 -6.03 18.12 30.75
C LEU A 154 -5.99 19.55 30.24
N LYS A 155 -4.80 20.00 29.85
CA LYS A 155 -4.57 21.38 29.40
C LYS A 155 -3.79 21.40 28.07
N LYS A 156 -3.85 22.53 27.41
CA LYS A 156 -2.99 22.82 26.27
C LYS A 156 -1.52 22.71 26.67
N ASN A 157 -0.69 22.19 25.78
CA ASN A 157 0.74 21.90 25.91
C ASN A 157 1.06 20.70 26.82
N ASP A 158 0.08 19.94 27.30
CA ASP A 158 0.36 18.63 27.89
C ASP A 158 0.93 17.68 26.84
N VAL A 159 1.97 16.95 27.20
CA VAL A 159 2.56 15.93 26.33
C VAL A 159 2.14 14.56 26.81
N ILE A 160 1.44 13.80 25.99
CA ILE A 160 1.02 12.43 26.34
C ILE A 160 2.23 11.50 26.22
N ILE A 161 2.62 10.87 27.35
CA ILE A 161 3.76 9.95 27.44
C ILE A 161 3.29 8.51 27.24
N SER A 162 2.22 8.12 27.94
CA SER A 162 1.69 6.78 27.87
C SER A 162 0.18 6.76 28.11
N ILE A 163 -0.47 5.71 27.59
CA ILE A 163 -1.90 5.43 27.79
C ILE A 163 -2.02 3.99 28.30
N ASP A 164 -2.68 3.79 29.46
CA ASP A 164 -2.78 2.49 30.14
C ASP A 164 -1.44 1.73 30.20
N ASN A 165 -0.39 2.42 30.62
CA ASN A 165 1.01 1.95 30.74
C ASN A 165 1.70 1.62 29.38
N GLN A 166 1.05 1.83 28.23
CA GLN A 166 1.66 1.69 26.93
C GLN A 166 2.26 3.04 26.48
N LYS A 167 3.57 3.08 26.25
CA LYS A 167 4.25 4.30 25.76
C LYS A 167 3.72 4.70 24.42
N VAL A 168 3.36 5.96 24.28
CA VAL A 168 2.88 6.58 23.04
C VAL A 168 4.03 7.33 22.38
N LYS A 169 4.28 7.03 21.12
CA LYS A 169 5.38 7.60 20.34
C LYS A 169 4.91 8.62 19.28
N SER A 170 3.61 8.65 18.98
CA SER A 170 3.08 9.52 17.95
C SER A 170 1.63 9.90 18.21
N LEU A 171 1.20 11.01 17.59
CA LEU A 171 -0.19 11.48 17.54
C LEU A 171 -1.18 10.43 17.09
N LEU A 172 -0.79 9.67 16.05
CA LEU A 172 -1.63 8.65 15.45
C LEU A 172 -1.91 7.50 16.43
N GLU A 173 -0.92 7.14 17.24
CA GLU A 173 -1.06 6.09 18.27
C GLU A 173 -2.09 6.48 19.33
N VAL A 174 -2.13 7.75 19.78
CA VAL A 174 -3.14 8.25 20.71
C VAL A 174 -4.54 8.12 20.13
N SER A 175 -4.76 8.64 18.93
CA SER A 175 -6.06 8.61 18.28
C SER A 175 -6.55 7.18 18.04
N LYS A 176 -5.66 6.30 17.61
CA LYS A 176 -5.93 4.88 17.40
C LYS A 176 -6.29 4.18 18.72
N TYR A 177 -5.53 4.45 19.80
CA TYR A 177 -5.79 3.85 21.10
C TYR A 177 -7.18 4.22 21.64
N ILE A 178 -7.53 5.51 21.60
CA ILE A 178 -8.84 5.99 22.07
C ILE A 178 -9.97 5.35 21.24
N ALA A 179 -9.81 5.27 19.93
CA ALA A 179 -10.83 4.73 19.03
C ALA A 179 -11.07 3.22 19.21
N LEU A 180 -10.00 2.45 19.47
CA LEU A 180 -10.05 0.98 19.60
C LEU A 180 -10.26 0.48 21.01
N SER A 181 -9.97 1.30 22.03
CA SER A 181 -10.15 0.88 23.44
C SER A 181 -11.61 0.63 23.74
N THR A 182 -11.90 -0.50 24.41
CA THR A 182 -13.23 -0.85 24.95
C THR A 182 -13.36 -0.56 26.44
N ALA A 183 -12.27 -0.14 27.09
CA ALA A 183 -12.24 0.15 28.50
C ALA A 183 -13.19 1.31 28.87
N GLU A 184 -13.85 1.23 30.02
CA GLU A 184 -14.73 2.30 30.51
C GLU A 184 -13.93 3.57 30.80
N TYR A 185 -12.73 3.41 31.38
CA TYR A 185 -11.79 4.49 31.66
C TYR A 185 -10.47 4.22 31.00
N ILE A 186 -9.81 5.27 30.58
CA ILE A 186 -8.45 5.25 29.99
C ILE A 186 -7.53 6.10 30.87
N ASN A 187 -6.37 5.56 31.25
CA ASN A 187 -5.40 6.27 32.07
C ASN A 187 -4.36 6.93 31.17
N PHE A 188 -4.26 8.24 31.25
CA PHE A 188 -3.27 9.03 30.51
C PHE A 188 -2.15 9.46 31.45
N ASN A 189 -0.93 9.06 31.17
CA ASN A 189 0.26 9.65 31.80
C ASN A 189 0.78 10.76 30.87
N ILE A 190 0.82 11.98 31.40
CA ILE A 190 1.23 13.15 30.64
C ILE A 190 2.41 13.84 31.34
N SER A 191 3.20 14.59 30.57
CA SER A 191 4.18 15.55 31.08
C SER A 191 3.63 16.97 30.96
N ARG A 192 3.55 17.64 32.08
CA ARG A 192 3.22 19.08 32.18
C ARG A 192 4.35 19.80 32.92
N SER A 193 5.02 20.72 32.25
CA SER A 193 6.17 21.45 32.83
C SER A 193 7.22 20.51 33.45
N ASN A 194 7.57 19.42 32.76
CA ASN A 194 8.50 18.38 33.19
C ASN A 194 8.06 17.54 34.42
N GLN A 195 6.80 17.63 34.81
CA GLN A 195 6.24 16.78 35.87
C GLN A 195 5.28 15.76 35.26
N GLU A 196 5.43 14.50 35.62
CA GLU A 196 4.50 13.45 35.21
C GLU A 196 3.24 13.49 36.05
N MET A 197 2.09 13.40 35.38
CA MET A 197 0.76 13.43 36.00
C MET A 197 -0.13 12.37 35.38
N LEU A 198 -0.91 11.67 36.21
CA LEU A 198 -1.83 10.64 35.76
C LEU A 198 -3.28 11.18 35.77
N PHE A 199 -3.99 10.98 34.65
CA PHE A 199 -5.38 11.36 34.49
C PHE A 199 -6.20 10.16 34.05
N LYS A 200 -7.30 9.91 34.75
CA LYS A 200 -8.26 8.86 34.44
C LYS A 200 -9.45 9.47 33.72
N ILE A 201 -9.67 9.11 32.47
CA ILE A 201 -10.67 9.75 31.60
C ILE A 201 -11.65 8.71 31.09
N LYS A 202 -12.96 9.00 31.19
CA LYS A 202 -14.00 8.19 30.56
C LYS A 202 -14.35 8.78 29.20
N PRO A 203 -13.99 8.10 28.08
CA PRO A 203 -14.36 8.59 26.76
C PRO A 203 -15.87 8.61 26.55
N GLU A 204 -16.36 9.56 25.80
CA GLU A 204 -17.75 9.64 25.36
C GLU A 204 -17.93 9.14 23.93
N MET A 205 -19.12 8.63 23.62
CA MET A 205 -19.49 8.24 22.26
C MET A 205 -20.11 9.45 21.56
N VAL A 206 -19.47 9.90 20.48
CA VAL A 206 -19.93 11.05 19.70
C VAL A 206 -20.29 10.58 18.29
N LEU A 207 -21.43 11.04 17.79
CA LEU A 207 -21.81 10.85 16.41
C LEU A 207 -20.89 11.74 15.54
N SER A 208 -20.15 11.11 14.65
CA SER A 208 -19.23 11.77 13.71
C SER A 208 -19.52 11.30 12.29
N GLU A 209 -19.13 12.07 11.30
CA GLU A 209 -19.19 11.67 9.91
C GLU A 209 -17.80 11.20 9.46
N ASP A 210 -17.76 10.10 8.70
CA ASP A 210 -16.54 9.65 8.04
C ASP A 210 -16.27 10.46 6.75
N ASN A 211 -15.14 10.20 6.10
CA ASN A 211 -14.76 10.91 4.86
C ASN A 211 -15.71 10.62 3.67
N LEU A 212 -16.64 9.69 3.83
CA LEU A 212 -17.64 9.31 2.82
C LEU A 212 -19.04 9.86 3.16
N GLY A 213 -19.17 10.59 4.30
CA GLY A 213 -20.44 11.15 4.77
C GLY A 213 -21.31 10.18 5.56
N ASN A 214 -20.81 9.00 5.95
CA ASN A 214 -21.55 8.06 6.76
C ASN A 214 -21.49 8.46 8.25
N LYS A 215 -22.61 8.35 8.95
CA LYS A 215 -22.66 8.58 10.40
C LYS A 215 -22.07 7.40 11.16
N ILE A 216 -21.00 7.65 11.88
CA ILE A 216 -20.33 6.65 12.72
C ILE A 216 -20.27 7.10 14.18
N ASN A 217 -20.41 6.15 15.11
CA ASN A 217 -20.16 6.39 16.51
C ASN A 217 -18.67 6.28 16.80
N LYS A 218 -18.06 7.37 17.24
CA LYS A 218 -16.62 7.44 17.55
C LYS A 218 -16.40 7.77 19.01
N ARG A 219 -15.49 7.01 19.66
CA ARG A 219 -15.05 7.32 21.02
C ARG A 219 -14.12 8.52 21.01
N MET A 220 -14.40 9.51 21.81
CA MET A 220 -13.63 10.75 21.89
C MET A 220 -13.47 11.19 23.33
N ILE A 221 -12.39 11.90 23.62
CA ILE A 221 -12.14 12.57 24.91
C ILE A 221 -12.12 14.09 24.78
N GLY A 222 -12.26 14.63 23.58
CA GLY A 222 -12.36 16.07 23.32
C GLY A 222 -11.03 16.81 23.35
N ILE A 223 -9.94 16.17 22.89
CA ILE A 223 -8.64 16.84 22.67
C ILE A 223 -8.37 16.98 21.18
N GLN A 224 -7.72 18.07 20.81
CA GLN A 224 -7.06 18.25 19.54
C GLN A 224 -5.55 18.10 19.74
N ILE A 225 -4.96 17.12 19.08
CA ILE A 225 -3.54 16.83 19.19
C ILE A 225 -2.86 17.34 17.91
N GLY A 226 -1.73 18.00 18.02
CA GLY A 226 -0.98 18.54 16.87
C GLY A 226 0.52 18.34 17.04
N ALA A 227 1.25 18.58 15.95
CA ALA A 227 2.70 18.67 16.01
C ALA A 227 3.11 19.93 16.80
N TYR A 228 4.19 19.82 17.59
CA TYR A 228 4.82 20.98 18.20
C TYR A 228 5.34 21.87 17.08
N ASN A 229 4.80 23.07 16.92
CA ASN A 229 5.47 24.10 16.14
C ASN A 229 6.72 24.52 16.93
N ILE A 230 7.83 23.87 16.67
CA ILE A 230 9.15 24.37 17.09
C ILE A 230 9.36 25.64 16.27
N LYS A 231 8.92 26.79 16.77
CA LYS A 231 9.54 28.05 16.39
C LYS A 231 10.99 27.91 16.83
N LEU A 232 11.87 27.68 15.87
CA LEU A 232 13.30 27.87 16.03
C LEU A 232 13.49 29.27 16.64
N ILE A 233 13.80 29.33 17.92
CA ILE A 233 14.39 30.49 18.54
C ILE A 233 15.84 30.47 18.05
N MET A 234 16.13 31.21 16.99
CA MET A 234 17.49 31.68 16.68
C MET A 234 17.84 32.80 17.62
#